data_7d7d2dac89179bcdd70d89c9b36330c9
#
_entry.id   7d7d2dac89179bcdd70d89c9b36330c9
#
_cell.length_a   1.000
_cell.length_b   1.000
_cell.length_c   1.000
_cell.angle_alpha   90.00
_cell.angle_beta   90.00
_cell.angle_gamma   90.00
#
_symmetry.space_group_name_H-M   'P 1'
#
loop_
_entity.id
_entity.type
_entity.pdbx_description
1 polymer ?
#
loop_
_entity_poly.entity_id
_entity_poly.type
_entity_poly.pdbx_seq_one_letter_code
_entity_poly.pdbx_strand_id
1 'polypeptide(L)'
;MSQQSQFRLFAERRFLPFFGAQAMGAFNDNVYKNVLLILATYQAATYTTLEPQLLTNLAGGLFILPFVLFSGIAGQLATRYDKTTILKAVKAFEILIMAVAAFGLAQQHIGILLTALFMMGAHSTFFAPAKYGLLPEVLHETELVGGNALIQMGTFLAILLGTLFAGVLASHGHTGTISVALIAIAVAGFAFSLAIPKLRPAAPDMKIDWRPWTSAWDNINAARESRTVFLSILGISWFWFYGALVLAQLPVFSKDILGGNEEVVTVLLVVFSAGVGIGSLLCEKLSGHKVEIGLVPFGSIGLTAFAVDLYFATPNTLSAEPLGPSAFLQQPGTWRVLMDLGFIGMFGGFFIVPLNALVQQRSRREVLSRVIGANSILNAAFMVVAAIFGAVALQSGMTIPQLLLATGILNAFVAIYIYSLVPEFLLRFLAWLLVNVMYRSKTEGLKNIPEDGPALLICNHVGFVDAIVISAASRRPVRFIMESSIFKIPVLSTIFRGMKAIPVAPAKEDPETYERAFELVARELRDGHLVCIFPEGRLTSDGEIGPFRPGMMRILKETPVPIVPMALSGLWNSMFSRKYGPMWNRWPRRVWARITLRVGEPLDPATADLDLMRARVVALRGPEQ
;
A
#
# COMPACT_ATOMS: atom_id res chain seq x y z
N MET A 1 -1.26 3.49 -26.67
CA MET A 1 -0.46 2.32 -26.30
C MET A 1 -1.36 1.43 -25.44
N SER A 2 -1.53 0.15 -25.79
CA SER A 2 -2.30 -0.81 -24.99
C SER A 2 -1.69 -0.88 -23.58
N GLN A 3 -2.52 -0.74 -22.55
CA GLN A 3 -2.11 -0.93 -21.16
C GLN A 3 -1.54 -2.35 -21.04
N GLN A 4 -0.23 -2.45 -20.80
CA GLN A 4 0.44 -3.75 -20.69
C GLN A 4 0.18 -4.29 -19.29
N SER A 5 -0.37 -5.49 -19.19
CA SER A 5 -0.64 -6.18 -17.92
C SER A 5 0.67 -6.43 -17.16
N GLN A 6 0.67 -6.26 -15.83
CA GLN A 6 1.77 -6.59 -14.90
C GLN A 6 2.30 -8.02 -15.08
N PHE A 7 1.45 -8.96 -15.50
CA PHE A 7 1.85 -10.35 -15.76
C PHE A 7 2.88 -10.51 -16.88
N ARG A 8 3.05 -9.49 -17.75
CA ARG A 8 4.12 -9.48 -18.75
C ARG A 8 5.51 -9.52 -18.10
N LEU A 9 5.67 -9.01 -16.89
CA LEU A 9 6.93 -9.07 -16.15
C LEU A 9 7.44 -10.50 -15.98
N PHE A 10 6.56 -11.50 -15.93
CA PHE A 10 6.97 -12.91 -15.90
C PHE A 10 7.62 -13.42 -17.18
N ALA A 11 7.44 -12.72 -18.32
CA ALA A 11 8.14 -13.03 -19.55
C ALA A 11 9.52 -12.35 -19.65
N GLU A 12 9.88 -11.47 -18.68
CA GLU A 12 11.06 -10.67 -18.76
C GLU A 12 12.21 -11.22 -17.90
N ARG A 13 13.39 -11.38 -18.51
CA ARG A 13 14.60 -11.90 -17.86
C ARG A 13 15.05 -11.03 -16.66
N ARG A 14 14.70 -9.76 -16.63
CA ARG A 14 15.02 -8.85 -15.51
C ARG A 14 14.18 -9.12 -14.26
N PHE A 15 12.98 -9.75 -14.38
CA PHE A 15 12.04 -9.93 -13.29
C PHE A 15 11.82 -11.39 -12.91
N LEU A 16 11.55 -12.31 -13.85
CA LEU A 16 11.19 -13.70 -13.56
C LEU A 16 12.20 -14.44 -12.66
N PRO A 17 13.53 -14.39 -12.93
CA PRO A 17 14.50 -15.07 -12.07
C PRO A 17 14.51 -14.54 -10.64
N PHE A 18 14.37 -13.24 -10.50
CA PHE A 18 14.28 -12.58 -9.20
C PHE A 18 12.99 -13.00 -8.47
N PHE A 19 11.84 -12.98 -9.15
CA PHE A 19 10.57 -13.45 -8.60
C PHE A 19 10.65 -14.91 -8.15
N GLY A 20 11.22 -15.80 -8.98
CA GLY A 20 11.42 -17.22 -8.65
C GLY A 20 12.30 -17.41 -7.41
N ALA A 21 13.43 -16.71 -7.34
CA ALA A 21 14.33 -16.76 -6.19
C ALA A 21 13.66 -16.32 -4.87
N GLN A 22 12.86 -15.24 -4.90
CA GLN A 22 12.15 -14.75 -3.73
C GLN A 22 10.97 -15.65 -3.33
N ALA A 23 10.21 -16.17 -4.31
CA ALA A 23 9.07 -17.05 -4.05
C ALA A 23 9.53 -18.39 -3.44
N MET A 24 10.60 -19.00 -4.00
CA MET A 24 11.20 -20.23 -3.43
C MET A 24 11.74 -20.00 -2.02
N GLY A 25 12.35 -18.83 -1.73
CA GLY A 25 12.81 -18.51 -0.38
C GLY A 25 11.66 -18.36 0.61
N ALA A 26 10.65 -17.60 0.29
CA ALA A 26 9.48 -17.45 1.15
C ALA A 26 8.74 -18.79 1.36
N PHE A 27 8.71 -19.62 0.34
CA PHE A 27 8.14 -20.98 0.42
C PHE A 27 8.97 -21.86 1.38
N ASN A 28 10.29 -21.91 1.22
CA ASN A 28 11.18 -22.71 2.06
C ASN A 28 11.17 -22.27 3.53
N ASP A 29 11.18 -20.94 3.78
CA ASP A 29 11.05 -20.36 5.12
C ASP A 29 9.80 -20.90 5.83
N ASN A 30 8.67 -20.94 5.12
CA ASN A 30 7.41 -21.39 5.70
C ASN A 30 7.31 -22.91 5.80
N VAL A 31 7.87 -23.66 4.85
CA VAL A 31 7.96 -25.13 4.97
C VAL A 31 8.77 -25.48 6.21
N TYR A 32 9.99 -24.95 6.34
CA TYR A 32 10.87 -25.30 7.45
C TYR A 32 10.28 -24.90 8.81
N LYS A 33 9.83 -23.63 8.93
CA LYS A 33 9.22 -23.13 10.17
C LYS A 33 8.02 -23.97 10.61
N ASN A 34 7.10 -24.28 9.69
CA ASN A 34 5.90 -25.04 10.04
C ASN A 34 6.19 -26.53 10.31
N VAL A 35 7.11 -27.15 9.57
CA VAL A 35 7.60 -28.51 9.91
C VAL A 35 8.16 -28.52 11.33
N LEU A 36 9.03 -27.57 11.66
CA LEU A 36 9.60 -27.50 13.02
C LEU A 36 8.51 -27.31 14.09
N LEU A 37 7.52 -26.45 13.84
CA LEU A 37 6.41 -26.23 14.78
C LEU A 37 5.55 -27.49 14.95
N ILE A 38 5.27 -28.24 13.87
CA ILE A 38 4.52 -29.50 13.94
C ILE A 38 5.31 -30.56 14.75
N LEU A 39 6.60 -30.73 14.44
CA LEU A 39 7.46 -31.64 15.18
C LEU A 39 7.56 -31.25 16.67
N ALA A 40 7.69 -29.96 16.96
CA ALA A 40 7.73 -29.43 18.32
C ALA A 40 6.42 -29.65 19.09
N THR A 41 5.27 -29.67 18.40
CA THR A 41 3.96 -29.86 19.04
C THR A 41 3.61 -31.33 19.26
N TYR A 42 3.80 -32.15 18.23
CA TYR A 42 3.32 -33.53 18.23
C TYR A 42 4.40 -34.57 18.55
N GLN A 43 5.67 -34.24 18.36
CA GLN A 43 6.80 -35.15 18.58
C GLN A 43 7.86 -34.54 19.52
N ALA A 44 7.48 -33.59 20.37
CA ALA A 44 8.41 -32.88 21.27
C ALA A 44 9.29 -33.85 22.08
N ALA A 45 8.73 -34.92 22.65
CA ALA A 45 9.45 -35.89 23.46
C ALA A 45 10.61 -36.59 22.72
N THR A 46 10.57 -36.66 21.39
CA THR A 46 11.66 -37.21 20.55
C THR A 46 12.84 -36.26 20.44
N TYR A 47 12.60 -34.94 20.53
CA TYR A 47 13.60 -33.92 20.26
C TYR A 47 14.05 -33.15 21.50
N THR A 48 13.21 -33.05 22.55
CA THR A 48 13.47 -32.21 23.72
C THR A 48 12.57 -32.56 24.90
N THR A 49 12.98 -32.13 26.09
CA THR A 49 12.17 -32.15 27.32
C THR A 49 11.43 -30.82 27.57
N LEU A 50 11.57 -29.82 26.66
CA LEU A 50 10.90 -28.55 26.80
C LEU A 50 9.40 -28.68 26.46
N GLU A 51 8.58 -27.89 27.17
CA GLU A 51 7.15 -27.82 26.87
C GLU A 51 6.89 -27.29 25.46
N PRO A 52 5.93 -27.88 24.70
CA PRO A 52 5.63 -27.46 23.32
C PRO A 52 5.31 -25.96 23.16
N GLN A 53 4.62 -25.39 24.14
CA GLN A 53 4.27 -23.96 24.10
C GLN A 53 5.48 -23.05 24.25
N LEU A 54 6.42 -23.40 25.15
CA LEU A 54 7.69 -22.68 25.31
C LEU A 54 8.52 -22.77 24.03
N LEU A 55 8.58 -23.96 23.43
CA LEU A 55 9.33 -24.20 22.20
C LEU A 55 8.78 -23.41 21.00
N THR A 56 7.45 -23.33 20.86
CA THR A 56 6.78 -22.52 19.82
C THR A 56 7.09 -21.04 19.98
N ASN A 57 7.04 -20.51 21.20
CA ASN A 57 7.35 -19.10 21.48
C ASN A 57 8.84 -18.80 21.22
N LEU A 58 9.73 -19.70 21.65
CA LEU A 58 11.16 -19.58 21.41
C LEU A 58 11.49 -19.60 19.91
N ALA A 59 10.85 -20.50 19.15
CA ALA A 59 11.03 -20.55 17.70
C ALA A 59 10.60 -19.26 17.02
N GLY A 60 9.44 -18.69 17.41
CA GLY A 60 8.99 -17.39 16.90
C GLY A 60 9.96 -16.25 17.21
N GLY A 61 10.43 -16.18 18.44
CA GLY A 61 11.41 -15.17 18.88
C GLY A 61 12.76 -15.31 18.15
N LEU A 62 13.28 -16.54 18.01
CA LEU A 62 14.54 -16.81 17.32
C LEU A 62 14.51 -16.46 15.84
N PHE A 63 13.36 -16.64 15.18
CA PHE A 63 13.21 -16.25 13.78
C PHE A 63 13.19 -14.73 13.59
N ILE A 64 12.59 -13.97 14.52
CA ILE A 64 12.48 -12.50 14.44
C ILE A 64 13.75 -11.81 14.92
N LEU A 65 14.48 -12.36 15.88
CA LEU A 65 15.66 -11.76 16.49
C LEU A 65 16.73 -11.27 15.49
N PRO A 66 17.09 -12.01 14.42
CA PRO A 66 18.03 -11.55 13.39
C PRO A 66 17.61 -10.26 12.70
N PHE A 67 16.31 -10.02 12.51
CA PHE A 67 15.83 -8.77 11.90
C PHE A 67 16.18 -7.56 12.77
N VAL A 68 16.10 -7.68 14.07
CA VAL A 68 16.51 -6.61 14.99
C VAL A 68 18.03 -6.44 15.00
N LEU A 69 18.78 -7.54 14.99
CA LEU A 69 20.24 -7.50 15.11
C LEU A 69 20.95 -7.10 13.81
N PHE A 70 20.49 -7.59 12.67
CA PHE A 70 21.28 -7.54 11.43
C PHE A 70 20.67 -6.66 10.32
N SER A 71 19.43 -6.17 10.41
CA SER A 71 18.84 -5.35 9.33
C SER A 71 19.60 -4.04 9.08
N GLY A 72 20.21 -3.47 10.13
CA GLY A 72 21.09 -2.30 9.99
C GLY A 72 22.26 -2.59 9.07
N ILE A 73 23.01 -3.64 9.37
CA ILE A 73 24.18 -4.11 8.60
C ILE A 73 23.74 -4.57 7.19
N ALA A 74 22.63 -5.30 7.09
CA ALA A 74 22.10 -5.79 5.81
C ALA A 74 21.74 -4.65 4.84
N GLY A 75 21.15 -3.56 5.34
CA GLY A 75 20.83 -2.36 4.56
C GLY A 75 22.11 -1.66 4.04
N GLN A 76 23.14 -1.55 4.88
CA GLN A 76 24.43 -0.98 4.50
C GLN A 76 25.17 -1.86 3.46
N LEU A 77 25.17 -3.18 3.65
CA LEU A 77 25.77 -4.12 2.69
C LEU A 77 25.07 -4.03 1.32
N ALA A 78 23.74 -4.01 1.27
CA ALA A 78 22.96 -3.89 0.04
C ALA A 78 23.10 -2.51 -0.65
N THR A 79 23.59 -1.50 0.07
CA THR A 79 23.95 -0.19 -0.48
C THR A 79 25.35 -0.20 -1.09
N ARG A 80 26.31 -0.83 -0.39
CA ARG A 80 27.72 -0.85 -0.79
C ARG A 80 28.04 -1.83 -1.90
N TYR A 81 27.41 -3.01 -1.87
CA TYR A 81 27.67 -4.08 -2.84
C TYR A 81 26.57 -4.24 -3.86
N ASP A 82 26.87 -4.90 -4.97
CA ASP A 82 25.86 -5.31 -5.96
C ASP A 82 24.80 -6.21 -5.31
N LYS A 83 23.56 -5.77 -5.39
CA LYS A 83 22.41 -6.46 -4.80
C LYS A 83 22.24 -7.88 -5.34
N THR A 84 22.55 -8.09 -6.62
CA THR A 84 22.48 -9.42 -7.25
C THR A 84 23.49 -10.38 -6.64
N THR A 85 24.70 -9.89 -6.35
CA THR A 85 25.74 -10.68 -5.67
C THR A 85 25.31 -11.06 -4.26
N ILE A 86 24.70 -10.12 -3.51
CA ILE A 86 24.15 -10.41 -2.18
C ILE A 86 23.03 -11.46 -2.28
N LEU A 87 22.09 -11.31 -3.22
CA LEU A 87 21.01 -12.29 -3.40
C LEU A 87 21.54 -13.68 -3.69
N LYS A 88 22.56 -13.82 -4.54
CA LYS A 88 23.21 -15.11 -4.83
C LYS A 88 23.90 -15.70 -3.60
N ALA A 89 24.64 -14.89 -2.87
CA ALA A 89 25.35 -15.32 -1.65
C ALA A 89 24.35 -15.78 -0.57
N VAL A 90 23.28 -15.02 -0.37
CA VAL A 90 22.22 -15.35 0.60
C VAL A 90 21.49 -16.63 0.18
N LYS A 91 21.23 -16.84 -1.11
CA LYS A 91 20.60 -18.08 -1.60
C LYS A 91 21.54 -19.29 -1.51
N ALA A 92 22.83 -19.13 -1.71
CA ALA A 92 23.80 -20.19 -1.44
C ALA A 92 23.87 -20.54 0.07
N PHE A 93 23.80 -19.52 0.92
CA PHE A 93 23.73 -19.69 2.38
C PHE A 93 22.46 -20.44 2.82
N GLU A 94 21.33 -20.26 2.14
CA GLU A 94 20.10 -21.01 2.40
C GLU A 94 20.28 -22.54 2.23
N ILE A 95 21.06 -22.97 1.22
CA ILE A 95 21.39 -24.39 1.04
C ILE A 95 22.16 -24.93 2.25
N LEU A 96 23.12 -24.17 2.76
CA LEU A 96 23.86 -24.53 3.97
C LEU A 96 22.93 -24.62 5.19
N ILE A 97 22.01 -23.67 5.35
CA ILE A 97 21.03 -23.67 6.45
C ILE A 97 20.17 -24.95 6.38
N MET A 98 19.70 -25.30 5.18
CA MET A 98 18.88 -26.51 5.00
C MET A 98 19.69 -27.79 5.22
N ALA A 99 20.98 -27.80 4.93
CA ALA A 99 21.86 -28.92 5.29
C ALA A 99 22.04 -29.04 6.83
N VAL A 100 22.17 -27.91 7.55
CA VAL A 100 22.18 -27.90 9.03
C VAL A 100 20.84 -28.38 9.59
N ALA A 101 19.73 -27.95 9.00
CA ALA A 101 18.40 -28.42 9.40
C ALA A 101 18.23 -29.94 9.16
N ALA A 102 18.69 -30.44 8.00
CA ALA A 102 18.69 -31.87 7.68
C ALA A 102 19.52 -32.69 8.68
N PHE A 103 20.69 -32.17 9.05
CA PHE A 103 21.53 -32.79 10.08
C PHE A 103 20.83 -32.78 11.45
N GLY A 104 20.19 -31.68 11.84
CA GLY A 104 19.42 -31.58 13.07
C GLY A 104 18.22 -32.55 13.12
N LEU A 105 17.55 -32.74 11.98
CA LEU A 105 16.48 -33.75 11.84
C LEU A 105 17.00 -35.16 11.98
N ALA A 106 18.14 -35.47 11.35
CA ALA A 106 18.76 -36.81 11.43
C ALA A 106 19.26 -37.15 12.85
N GLN A 107 19.80 -36.15 13.56
CA GLN A 107 20.27 -36.29 14.95
C GLN A 107 19.15 -36.13 15.98
N GLN A 108 17.93 -35.80 15.57
CA GLN A 108 16.78 -35.51 16.45
C GLN A 108 17.13 -34.48 17.55
N HIS A 109 17.94 -33.44 17.19
CA HIS A 109 18.49 -32.50 18.14
C HIS A 109 17.87 -31.10 17.97
N ILE A 110 16.99 -30.72 18.92
CA ILE A 110 16.25 -29.46 18.86
C ILE A 110 17.14 -28.21 18.77
N GLY A 111 18.26 -28.18 19.48
CA GLY A 111 19.19 -27.05 19.48
C GLY A 111 19.76 -26.75 18.08
N ILE A 112 20.04 -27.79 17.28
CA ILE A 112 20.51 -27.65 15.90
C ILE A 112 19.38 -27.09 15.03
N LEU A 113 18.16 -27.58 15.20
CA LEU A 113 16.99 -27.11 14.47
C LEU A 113 16.68 -25.65 14.80
N LEU A 114 16.73 -25.25 16.06
CA LEU A 114 16.54 -23.85 16.46
C LEU A 114 17.69 -22.94 15.94
N THR A 115 18.92 -23.46 15.89
CA THR A 115 20.05 -22.74 15.27
C THR A 115 19.80 -22.52 13.78
N ALA A 116 19.36 -23.55 13.05
CA ALA A 116 18.98 -23.42 11.64
C ALA A 116 17.84 -22.41 11.46
N LEU A 117 16.86 -22.36 12.37
CA LEU A 117 15.78 -21.38 12.34
C LEU A 117 16.28 -19.93 12.55
N PHE A 118 17.20 -19.71 13.49
CA PHE A 118 17.86 -18.43 13.66
C PHE A 118 18.65 -18.01 12.42
N MET A 119 19.43 -18.93 11.83
CA MET A 119 20.16 -18.69 10.59
C MET A 119 19.20 -18.36 9.43
N MET A 120 18.00 -19.00 9.38
CA MET A 120 16.98 -18.72 8.37
C MET A 120 16.40 -17.30 8.56
N GLY A 121 16.17 -16.86 9.80
CA GLY A 121 15.82 -15.46 10.10
C GLY A 121 16.91 -14.48 9.65
N ALA A 122 18.19 -14.83 9.86
CA ALA A 122 19.32 -14.03 9.37
C ALA A 122 19.36 -13.98 7.83
N HIS A 123 19.19 -15.12 7.15
CA HIS A 123 19.06 -15.21 5.69
C HIS A 123 17.99 -14.23 5.18
N SER A 124 16.77 -14.29 5.73
CA SER A 124 15.66 -13.42 5.33
C SER A 124 15.94 -11.94 5.62
N THR A 125 16.68 -11.63 6.69
CA THR A 125 17.12 -10.28 7.05
C THR A 125 18.07 -9.69 6.01
N PHE A 126 19.05 -10.43 5.53
CA PHE A 126 19.98 -9.97 4.47
C PHE A 126 19.33 -9.94 3.10
N PHE A 127 18.34 -10.80 2.86
CA PHE A 127 17.61 -10.85 1.60
C PHE A 127 16.71 -9.62 1.39
N ALA A 128 16.04 -9.12 2.41
CA ALA A 128 15.00 -8.09 2.30
C ALA A 128 15.50 -6.74 1.73
N PRO A 129 16.61 -6.11 2.19
CA PRO A 129 17.11 -4.87 1.63
C PRO A 129 17.61 -5.01 0.18
N ALA A 130 18.18 -6.16 -0.18
CA ALA A 130 18.59 -6.44 -1.55
C ALA A 130 17.36 -6.64 -2.46
N LYS A 131 16.35 -7.40 -2.00
CA LYS A 131 15.08 -7.67 -2.70
C LYS A 131 14.33 -6.39 -3.06
N TYR A 132 13.96 -5.59 -2.07
CA TYR A 132 13.16 -4.39 -2.28
C TYR A 132 13.98 -3.23 -2.88
N GLY A 133 15.30 -3.20 -2.64
CA GLY A 133 16.19 -2.24 -3.25
C GLY A 133 16.50 -2.51 -4.72
N LEU A 134 16.32 -3.76 -5.19
CA LEU A 134 16.53 -4.15 -6.58
C LEU A 134 15.37 -3.70 -7.48
N LEU A 135 14.11 -3.73 -6.99
CA LEU A 135 12.91 -3.49 -7.79
C LEU A 135 12.98 -2.18 -8.62
N PRO A 136 13.28 -1.00 -8.04
CA PRO A 136 13.33 0.23 -8.82
C PRO A 136 14.58 0.35 -9.72
N GLU A 137 15.52 -0.60 -9.64
CA GLU A 137 16.66 -0.66 -10.55
C GLU A 137 16.39 -1.51 -11.80
N VAL A 138 15.41 -2.41 -11.72
CA VAL A 138 15.07 -3.33 -12.81
C VAL A 138 13.71 -3.06 -13.43
N LEU A 139 12.86 -2.27 -12.78
CA LEU A 139 11.52 -1.91 -13.23
C LEU A 139 11.45 -0.42 -13.61
N HIS A 140 10.63 -0.09 -14.59
CA HIS A 140 10.26 1.29 -14.87
C HIS A 140 9.30 1.81 -13.78
N GLU A 141 9.21 3.12 -13.61
CA GLU A 141 8.31 3.73 -12.61
C GLU A 141 6.85 3.30 -12.78
N THR A 142 6.40 3.12 -14.03
CA THR A 142 5.04 2.65 -14.35
C THR A 142 4.81 1.17 -14.04
N GLU A 143 5.86 0.38 -13.83
CA GLU A 143 5.80 -1.05 -13.50
C GLU A 143 5.97 -1.30 -11.99
N LEU A 144 6.37 -0.28 -11.22
CA LEU A 144 6.78 -0.45 -9.83
C LEU A 144 5.63 -0.94 -8.95
N VAL A 145 4.41 -0.43 -9.15
CA VAL A 145 3.21 -0.90 -8.42
C VAL A 145 2.90 -2.35 -8.78
N GLY A 146 2.89 -2.68 -10.08
CA GLY A 146 2.65 -4.04 -10.56
C GLY A 146 3.72 -5.02 -10.06
N GLY A 147 4.99 -4.63 -10.09
CA GLY A 147 6.10 -5.43 -9.56
C GLY A 147 5.96 -5.70 -8.06
N ASN A 148 5.67 -4.68 -7.24
CA ASN A 148 5.41 -4.86 -5.81
C ASN A 148 4.16 -5.73 -5.56
N ALA A 149 3.11 -5.58 -6.36
CA ALA A 149 1.89 -6.39 -6.29
C ALA A 149 2.19 -7.88 -6.53
N LEU A 150 2.97 -8.20 -7.56
CA LEU A 150 3.39 -9.57 -7.86
C LEU A 150 4.26 -10.16 -6.76
N ILE A 151 5.23 -9.38 -6.23
CA ILE A 151 6.08 -9.81 -5.13
C ILE A 151 5.25 -10.08 -3.87
N GLN A 152 4.29 -9.24 -3.56
CA GLN A 152 3.42 -9.40 -2.39
C GLN A 152 2.51 -10.63 -2.56
N MET A 153 1.86 -10.78 -3.71
CA MET A 153 1.08 -11.96 -4.06
C MET A 153 1.93 -13.23 -3.95
N GLY A 154 3.12 -13.23 -4.57
CA GLY A 154 4.03 -14.38 -4.53
C GLY A 154 4.47 -14.73 -3.11
N THR A 155 4.67 -13.76 -2.24
CA THR A 155 5.01 -13.97 -0.83
C THR A 155 3.85 -14.64 -0.07
N PHE A 156 2.61 -14.14 -0.20
CA PHE A 156 1.47 -14.74 0.50
C PHE A 156 1.10 -16.12 -0.05
N LEU A 157 1.22 -16.30 -1.37
CA LEU A 157 1.04 -17.62 -1.98
C LEU A 157 2.11 -18.63 -1.49
N ALA A 158 3.36 -18.18 -1.36
CA ALA A 158 4.44 -19.01 -0.83
C ALA A 158 4.24 -19.34 0.65
N ILE A 159 3.73 -18.40 1.48
CA ILE A 159 3.35 -18.66 2.87
C ILE A 159 2.28 -19.74 2.92
N LEU A 160 1.21 -19.59 2.15
CA LEU A 160 0.10 -20.53 2.11
C LEU A 160 0.55 -21.93 1.66
N LEU A 161 1.16 -22.02 0.47
CA LEU A 161 1.59 -23.30 -0.09
C LEU A 161 2.68 -23.94 0.77
N GLY A 162 3.58 -23.15 1.36
CA GLY A 162 4.61 -23.64 2.28
C GLY A 162 4.01 -24.25 3.56
N THR A 163 3.00 -23.62 4.13
CA THR A 163 2.29 -24.15 5.30
C THR A 163 1.57 -25.47 4.97
N LEU A 164 0.85 -25.53 3.84
CA LEU A 164 0.18 -26.76 3.38
C LEU A 164 1.18 -27.89 3.13
N PHE A 165 2.26 -27.57 2.42
CA PHE A 165 3.28 -28.57 2.09
C PHE A 165 4.02 -29.06 3.33
N ALA A 166 4.24 -28.21 4.32
CA ALA A 166 4.79 -28.59 5.62
C ALA A 166 3.89 -29.60 6.35
N GLY A 167 2.58 -29.41 6.33
CA GLY A 167 1.61 -30.35 6.91
C GLY A 167 1.70 -31.71 6.25
N VAL A 168 1.70 -31.78 4.91
CA VAL A 168 1.84 -33.02 4.14
C VAL A 168 3.18 -33.71 4.42
N LEU A 169 4.27 -32.96 4.46
CA LEU A 169 5.60 -33.51 4.76
C LEU A 169 5.68 -34.08 6.19
N ALA A 170 5.10 -33.38 7.17
CA ALA A 170 5.15 -33.79 8.56
C ALA A 170 4.27 -35.01 8.84
N SER A 171 3.14 -35.17 8.12
CA SER A 171 2.20 -36.29 8.33
C SER A 171 2.63 -37.61 7.64
N HIS A 172 3.29 -37.52 6.47
CA HIS A 172 3.62 -38.67 5.63
C HIS A 172 5.13 -38.87 5.43
N GLY A 173 5.96 -37.86 5.77
CA GLY A 173 7.39 -37.84 5.47
C GLY A 173 8.25 -38.41 6.60
N HIS A 174 9.16 -39.31 6.24
CA HIS A 174 10.30 -39.59 7.10
C HIS A 174 11.23 -38.33 7.12
N THR A 175 12.02 -38.19 8.17
CA THR A 175 13.00 -37.06 8.30
C THR A 175 13.89 -36.89 7.08
N GLY A 176 14.25 -37.97 6.39
CA GLY A 176 14.97 -37.95 5.13
C GLY A 176 14.21 -37.27 3.99
N THR A 177 12.92 -37.55 3.86
CA THR A 177 12.05 -36.89 2.83
C THR A 177 11.92 -35.42 3.08
N ILE A 178 11.72 -35.02 4.34
CA ILE A 178 11.67 -33.61 4.75
C ILE A 178 13.00 -32.90 4.39
N SER A 179 14.14 -33.51 4.73
CA SER A 179 15.48 -32.98 4.46
C SER A 179 15.72 -32.78 2.98
N VAL A 180 15.40 -33.78 2.15
CA VAL A 180 15.56 -33.70 0.68
C VAL A 180 14.67 -32.60 0.10
N ALA A 181 13.43 -32.47 0.55
CA ALA A 181 12.50 -31.44 0.08
C ALA A 181 13.04 -30.03 0.38
N LEU A 182 13.47 -29.76 1.61
CA LEU A 182 14.01 -28.47 2.05
C LEU A 182 15.26 -28.09 1.23
N ILE A 183 16.20 -29.02 1.05
CA ILE A 183 17.41 -28.77 0.26
C ILE A 183 17.07 -28.55 -1.22
N ALA A 184 16.15 -29.35 -1.78
CA ALA A 184 15.74 -29.20 -3.18
C ALA A 184 15.11 -27.83 -3.46
N ILE A 185 14.25 -27.33 -2.54
CA ILE A 185 13.66 -26.00 -2.65
C ILE A 185 14.75 -24.90 -2.58
N ALA A 186 15.71 -25.02 -1.65
CA ALA A 186 16.83 -24.08 -1.53
C ALA A 186 17.68 -24.05 -2.81
N VAL A 187 18.01 -25.25 -3.38
CA VAL A 187 18.75 -25.37 -4.63
C VAL A 187 17.98 -24.74 -5.80
N ALA A 188 16.67 -24.97 -5.89
CA ALA A 188 15.83 -24.34 -6.91
C ALA A 188 15.85 -22.81 -6.77
N GLY A 189 15.70 -22.28 -5.56
CA GLY A 189 15.81 -20.84 -5.28
C GLY A 189 17.17 -20.25 -5.65
N PHE A 190 18.27 -20.97 -5.37
CA PHE A 190 19.60 -20.60 -5.78
C PHE A 190 19.77 -20.61 -7.31
N ALA A 191 19.28 -21.64 -7.99
CA ALA A 191 19.32 -21.73 -9.46
C ALA A 191 18.63 -20.52 -10.12
N PHE A 192 17.45 -20.12 -9.64
CA PHE A 192 16.80 -18.88 -10.08
C PHE A 192 17.69 -17.66 -9.84
N SER A 193 18.36 -17.56 -8.70
CA SER A 193 19.20 -16.40 -8.37
C SER A 193 20.38 -16.23 -9.33
N LEU A 194 20.92 -17.30 -9.90
CA LEU A 194 22.04 -17.26 -10.84
C LEU A 194 21.69 -16.51 -12.13
N ALA A 195 20.41 -16.55 -12.54
CA ALA A 195 19.92 -15.89 -13.75
C ALA A 195 19.58 -14.40 -13.55
N ILE A 196 19.64 -13.86 -12.32
CA ILE A 196 19.39 -12.43 -12.05
C ILE A 196 20.53 -11.60 -12.67
N PRO A 197 20.21 -10.56 -13.49
CA PRO A 197 21.20 -9.70 -14.08
C PRO A 197 22.05 -8.95 -13.03
N LYS A 198 23.33 -8.75 -13.29
CA LYS A 198 24.20 -7.94 -12.44
C LYS A 198 23.79 -6.47 -12.46
N LEU A 199 23.87 -5.81 -11.31
CA LEU A 199 23.58 -4.40 -11.12
C LEU A 199 24.83 -3.66 -10.64
N ARG A 200 24.80 -2.32 -10.73
CA ARG A 200 25.88 -1.50 -10.16
C ARG A 200 25.58 -1.21 -8.69
N PRO A 201 26.60 -1.25 -7.80
CA PRO A 201 26.45 -0.80 -6.43
C PRO A 201 25.91 0.64 -6.36
N ALA A 202 25.09 0.93 -5.35
CA ALA A 202 24.52 2.27 -5.19
C ALA A 202 25.53 3.27 -4.60
N ALA A 203 26.34 2.83 -3.62
CA ALA A 203 27.39 3.63 -2.98
C ALA A 203 28.59 2.73 -2.61
N PRO A 204 29.51 2.43 -3.58
CA PRO A 204 30.60 1.48 -3.40
C PRO A 204 31.62 1.92 -2.33
N ASP A 205 31.77 3.23 -2.12
CA ASP A 205 32.75 3.79 -1.17
C ASP A 205 32.22 3.92 0.26
N MET A 206 30.94 3.55 0.51
CA MET A 206 30.35 3.65 1.82
C MET A 206 31.05 2.73 2.83
N LYS A 207 31.40 3.26 4.00
CA LYS A 207 31.93 2.47 5.11
C LYS A 207 30.80 1.77 5.85
N ILE A 208 30.97 0.47 6.13
CA ILE A 208 29.99 -0.34 6.86
C ILE A 208 30.30 -0.22 8.35
N ASP A 209 29.29 0.12 9.14
CA ASP A 209 29.34 -0.01 10.59
C ASP A 209 28.82 -1.40 10.99
N TRP A 210 29.73 -2.22 11.50
CA TRP A 210 29.41 -3.59 11.92
C TRP A 210 28.74 -3.69 13.30
N ARG A 211 28.56 -2.58 14.00
CA ARG A 211 27.85 -2.55 15.28
C ARG A 211 26.34 -2.54 15.03
N PRO A 212 25.58 -3.55 15.50
CA PRO A 212 24.17 -3.69 15.20
C PRO A 212 23.32 -2.45 15.54
N TRP A 213 23.54 -1.88 16.71
CA TRP A 213 22.72 -0.78 17.23
C TRP A 213 22.98 0.55 16.50
N THR A 214 24.25 0.87 16.25
CA THR A 214 24.61 2.09 15.50
C THR A 214 24.19 2.01 14.05
N SER A 215 24.42 0.88 13.39
CA SER A 215 23.99 0.68 12.00
C SER A 215 22.46 0.70 11.86
N ALA A 216 21.73 0.18 12.85
CA ALA A 216 20.26 0.27 12.90
C ALA A 216 19.79 1.72 13.04
N TRP A 217 20.40 2.47 13.94
CA TRP A 217 20.07 3.88 14.18
C TRP A 217 20.38 4.76 12.96
N ASP A 218 21.51 4.53 12.30
CA ASP A 218 21.91 5.23 11.08
C ASP A 218 20.91 4.98 9.94
N ASN A 219 20.39 3.76 9.81
CA ASN A 219 19.38 3.45 8.81
C ASN A 219 18.05 4.11 9.13
N ILE A 220 17.64 4.15 10.40
CA ILE A 220 16.42 4.86 10.84
C ILE A 220 16.57 6.36 10.57
N ASN A 221 17.74 6.96 10.84
CA ASN A 221 17.99 8.36 10.53
C ASN A 221 17.93 8.64 9.03
N ALA A 222 18.50 7.77 8.19
CA ALA A 222 18.38 7.88 6.74
C ALA A 222 16.91 7.85 6.26
N ALA A 223 16.06 7.03 6.90
CA ALA A 223 14.64 7.02 6.59
C ALA A 223 13.93 8.30 7.07
N ARG A 224 14.35 8.92 8.16
CA ARG A 224 13.80 10.18 8.71
C ARG A 224 14.14 11.42 7.89
N GLU A 225 15.14 11.37 7.01
CA GLU A 225 15.47 12.49 6.10
C GLU A 225 14.24 12.90 5.26
N SER A 226 13.39 11.95 4.90
CA SER A 226 12.12 12.20 4.23
C SER A 226 10.94 11.83 5.13
N ARG A 227 10.17 12.85 5.58
CA ARG A 227 8.96 12.63 6.37
C ARG A 227 7.97 11.68 5.70
N THR A 228 7.78 11.80 4.37
CA THR A 228 6.88 10.94 3.61
C THR A 228 7.35 9.48 3.63
N VAL A 229 8.64 9.23 3.43
CA VAL A 229 9.22 7.88 3.49
C VAL A 229 9.08 7.30 4.88
N PHE A 230 9.41 8.05 5.92
CA PHE A 230 9.34 7.57 7.30
C PHE A 230 7.90 7.23 7.73
N LEU A 231 6.91 8.07 7.40
CA LEU A 231 5.50 7.79 7.67
C LEU A 231 4.99 6.57 6.88
N SER A 232 5.48 6.37 5.65
CA SER A 232 5.15 5.19 4.86
C SER A 232 5.70 3.91 5.48
N ILE A 233 6.93 3.95 6.01
CA ILE A 233 7.53 2.83 6.75
C ILE A 233 6.72 2.52 8.01
N LEU A 234 6.29 3.52 8.78
CA LEU A 234 5.43 3.31 9.94
C LEU A 234 4.09 2.68 9.55
N GLY A 235 3.51 3.09 8.42
CA GLY A 235 2.31 2.46 7.86
C GLY A 235 2.55 0.99 7.49
N ILE A 236 3.67 0.68 6.81
CA ILE A 236 4.07 -0.69 6.49
C ILE A 236 4.24 -1.52 7.77
N SER A 237 4.91 -0.97 8.79
CA SER A 237 5.12 -1.65 10.07
C SER A 237 3.80 -1.88 10.82
N TRP A 238 2.87 -0.93 10.73
CA TRP A 238 1.51 -1.10 11.24
C TRP A 238 0.76 -2.26 10.54
N PHE A 239 0.88 -2.39 9.23
CA PHE A 239 0.33 -3.55 8.50
C PHE A 239 0.87 -4.88 9.03
N TRP A 240 2.18 -4.95 9.31
CA TRP A 240 2.79 -6.14 9.89
C TRP A 240 2.35 -6.42 11.32
N PHE A 241 2.14 -5.37 12.16
CA PHE A 241 1.50 -5.52 13.47
C PHE A 241 0.12 -6.16 13.34
N TYR A 242 -0.72 -5.57 12.48
CA TYR A 242 -2.09 -6.03 12.25
C TYR A 242 -2.13 -7.47 11.73
N GLY A 243 -1.35 -7.74 10.69
CA GLY A 243 -1.27 -9.06 10.06
C GLY A 243 -0.73 -10.14 10.99
N ALA A 244 0.32 -9.84 11.75
CA ALA A 244 0.89 -10.78 12.72
C ALA A 244 -0.13 -11.15 13.80
N LEU A 245 -0.89 -10.18 14.31
CA LEU A 245 -1.91 -10.42 15.31
C LEU A 245 -3.06 -11.28 14.77
N VAL A 246 -3.60 -10.95 13.60
CA VAL A 246 -4.68 -11.73 12.96
C VAL A 246 -4.22 -13.15 12.70
N LEU A 247 -3.07 -13.34 12.04
CA LEU A 247 -2.57 -14.69 11.68
C LEU A 247 -2.26 -15.54 12.89
N ALA A 248 -1.74 -14.94 13.97
CA ALA A 248 -1.45 -15.69 15.20
C ALA A 248 -2.72 -16.22 15.89
N GLN A 249 -3.86 -15.54 15.72
CA GLN A 249 -5.12 -15.96 16.36
C GLN A 249 -5.93 -16.95 15.52
N LEU A 250 -5.69 -17.09 14.21
CA LEU A 250 -6.52 -17.93 13.34
C LEU A 250 -6.68 -19.39 13.82
N PRO A 251 -5.64 -20.09 14.33
CA PRO A 251 -5.82 -21.47 14.82
C PRO A 251 -6.78 -21.55 16.00
N VAL A 252 -6.60 -20.67 16.99
CA VAL A 252 -7.45 -20.66 18.20
C VAL A 252 -8.84 -20.11 17.85
N PHE A 253 -8.94 -19.13 16.98
CA PHE A 253 -10.21 -18.62 16.46
C PHE A 253 -11.02 -19.70 15.74
N SER A 254 -10.37 -20.53 14.89
CA SER A 254 -11.03 -21.67 14.26
C SER A 254 -11.58 -22.66 15.28
N LYS A 255 -10.73 -23.08 16.23
CA LYS A 255 -11.07 -24.10 17.21
C LYS A 255 -12.10 -23.62 18.24
N ASP A 256 -11.81 -22.52 18.93
CA ASP A 256 -12.54 -22.11 20.13
C ASP A 256 -13.71 -21.17 19.84
N ILE A 257 -13.76 -20.55 18.66
CA ILE A 257 -14.81 -19.59 18.28
C ILE A 257 -15.69 -20.13 17.15
N LEU A 258 -15.10 -20.83 16.16
CA LEU A 258 -15.84 -21.33 15.01
C LEU A 258 -16.18 -22.83 15.12
N GLY A 259 -15.63 -23.56 16.11
CA GLY A 259 -15.81 -24.99 16.27
C GLY A 259 -15.19 -25.84 15.16
N GLY A 260 -14.23 -25.28 14.41
CA GLY A 260 -13.57 -25.94 13.29
C GLY A 260 -12.36 -26.78 13.70
N ASN A 261 -12.08 -27.81 12.92
CA ASN A 261 -10.86 -28.63 13.05
C ASN A 261 -9.64 -27.93 12.40
N GLU A 262 -8.49 -28.60 12.35
CA GLU A 262 -7.24 -28.10 11.76
C GLU A 262 -7.36 -27.77 10.26
N GLU A 263 -8.22 -28.48 9.54
CA GLU A 263 -8.46 -28.21 8.11
C GLU A 263 -9.23 -26.89 7.91
N VAL A 264 -10.10 -26.51 8.85
CA VAL A 264 -10.80 -25.21 8.81
C VAL A 264 -9.81 -24.07 9.01
N VAL A 265 -8.78 -24.22 9.86
CA VAL A 265 -7.68 -23.24 9.95
C VAL A 265 -7.05 -22.99 8.57
N THR A 266 -6.84 -24.08 7.83
CA THR A 266 -6.33 -24.00 6.45
C THR A 266 -7.25 -23.20 5.54
N VAL A 267 -8.57 -23.43 5.60
CA VAL A 267 -9.56 -22.65 4.82
C VAL A 267 -9.46 -21.15 5.15
N LEU A 268 -9.38 -20.80 6.43
CA LEU A 268 -9.24 -19.39 6.86
C LEU A 268 -7.94 -18.76 6.31
N LEU A 269 -6.82 -19.47 6.39
CA LEU A 269 -5.53 -19.03 5.86
C LEU A 269 -5.57 -18.87 4.33
N VAL A 270 -6.20 -19.80 3.61
CA VAL A 270 -6.39 -19.71 2.14
C VAL A 270 -7.17 -18.47 1.79
N VAL A 271 -8.30 -18.25 2.43
CA VAL A 271 -9.17 -17.09 2.14
C VAL A 271 -8.48 -15.77 2.43
N PHE A 272 -7.81 -15.64 3.58
CA PHE A 272 -7.04 -14.47 3.93
C PHE A 272 -5.90 -14.20 2.92
N SER A 273 -5.09 -15.22 2.61
CA SER A 273 -3.95 -15.09 1.70
C SER A 273 -4.37 -14.80 0.27
N ALA A 274 -5.44 -15.46 -0.20
CA ALA A 274 -6.05 -15.17 -1.49
C ALA A 274 -6.55 -13.72 -1.55
N GLY A 275 -7.18 -13.24 -0.47
CA GLY A 275 -7.58 -11.85 -0.32
C GLY A 275 -6.40 -10.90 -0.52
N VAL A 276 -5.29 -11.09 0.20
CA VAL A 276 -4.09 -10.25 0.04
C VAL A 276 -3.55 -10.31 -1.38
N GLY A 277 -3.51 -11.49 -2.00
CA GLY A 277 -3.07 -11.67 -3.38
C GLY A 277 -3.95 -10.89 -4.37
N ILE A 278 -5.26 -11.05 -4.28
CA ILE A 278 -6.25 -10.36 -5.13
C ILE A 278 -6.15 -8.84 -4.94
N GLY A 279 -6.13 -8.36 -3.69
CA GLY A 279 -6.00 -6.94 -3.38
C GLY A 279 -4.71 -6.35 -3.93
N SER A 280 -3.60 -7.05 -3.77
CA SER A 280 -2.31 -6.64 -4.32
C SER A 280 -2.35 -6.51 -5.85
N LEU A 281 -2.89 -7.50 -6.55
CA LEU A 281 -3.01 -7.48 -8.01
C LEU A 281 -3.95 -6.39 -8.53
N LEU A 282 -5.03 -6.10 -7.81
CA LEU A 282 -5.96 -5.04 -8.17
C LEU A 282 -5.36 -3.64 -8.00
N CYS A 283 -4.33 -3.47 -7.16
CA CYS A 283 -3.65 -2.18 -6.98
C CYS A 283 -3.19 -1.57 -8.28
N GLU A 284 -2.53 -2.34 -9.16
CA GLU A 284 -2.03 -1.82 -10.44
C GLU A 284 -3.17 -1.30 -11.32
N LYS A 285 -4.25 -2.06 -11.42
CA LYS A 285 -5.42 -1.69 -12.23
C LYS A 285 -6.11 -0.44 -11.69
N LEU A 286 -6.30 -0.37 -10.36
CA LEU A 286 -6.98 0.75 -9.71
C LEU A 286 -6.11 2.01 -9.66
N SER A 287 -4.79 1.85 -9.60
CA SER A 287 -3.84 2.98 -9.60
C SER A 287 -3.50 3.50 -11.00
N GLY A 288 -3.94 2.84 -12.07
CA GLY A 288 -3.61 3.20 -13.45
C GLY A 288 -2.11 3.17 -13.73
N HIS A 289 -1.41 2.15 -13.21
CA HIS A 289 0.04 1.92 -13.36
C HIS A 289 0.95 3.00 -12.73
N LYS A 290 0.47 3.75 -11.75
CA LYS A 290 1.26 4.75 -11.00
C LYS A 290 1.07 4.56 -9.50
N VAL A 291 1.99 5.08 -8.71
CA VAL A 291 1.88 5.03 -7.25
C VAL A 291 0.72 5.94 -6.79
N GLU A 292 -0.45 5.34 -6.60
CA GLU A 292 -1.67 6.03 -6.19
C GLU A 292 -1.86 5.88 -4.68
N ILE A 293 -1.44 6.90 -3.94
CA ILE A 293 -1.52 6.93 -2.47
C ILE A 293 -2.98 6.93 -1.98
N GLY A 294 -3.94 7.32 -2.82
CA GLY A 294 -5.37 7.28 -2.49
C GLY A 294 -5.92 5.88 -2.19
N LEU A 295 -5.23 4.81 -2.61
CA LEU A 295 -5.59 3.42 -2.25
C LEU A 295 -5.27 3.08 -0.79
N VAL A 296 -4.32 3.76 -0.15
CA VAL A 296 -3.94 3.50 1.25
C VAL A 296 -5.10 3.81 2.21
N PRO A 297 -5.76 5.00 2.14
CA PRO A 297 -6.99 5.25 2.88
C PRO A 297 -8.07 4.19 2.65
N PHE A 298 -8.28 3.80 1.39
CA PHE A 298 -9.27 2.78 1.04
C PHE A 298 -8.94 1.43 1.70
N GLY A 299 -7.68 1.01 1.63
CA GLY A 299 -7.18 -0.16 2.33
C GLY A 299 -7.44 -0.10 3.84
N SER A 300 -7.09 1.02 4.46
CA SER A 300 -7.27 1.19 5.91
C SER A 300 -8.75 1.21 6.36
N ILE A 301 -9.62 1.87 5.60
CA ILE A 301 -11.06 1.88 5.90
C ILE A 301 -11.62 0.45 5.82
N GLY A 302 -11.25 -0.32 4.78
CA GLY A 302 -11.69 -1.69 4.62
C GLY A 302 -11.17 -2.61 5.74
N LEU A 303 -9.89 -2.50 6.12
CA LEU A 303 -9.34 -3.23 7.26
C LEU A 303 -10.14 -3.00 8.54
N THR A 304 -10.53 -1.74 8.83
CA THR A 304 -11.37 -1.41 9.98
C THR A 304 -12.77 -1.99 9.84
N ALA A 305 -13.44 -1.74 8.71
CA ALA A 305 -14.84 -2.11 8.51
C ALA A 305 -15.06 -3.62 8.64
N PHE A 306 -14.21 -4.42 7.96
CA PHE A 306 -14.34 -5.87 7.98
C PHE A 306 -13.84 -6.51 9.28
N ALA A 307 -12.90 -5.87 10.01
CA ALA A 307 -12.56 -6.33 11.37
C ALA A 307 -13.70 -6.08 12.37
N VAL A 308 -14.41 -4.96 12.23
CA VAL A 308 -15.61 -4.67 13.01
C VAL A 308 -16.75 -5.65 12.65
N ASP A 309 -16.97 -5.88 11.34
CA ASP A 309 -18.00 -6.82 10.89
C ASP A 309 -17.71 -8.25 11.31
N LEU A 310 -16.46 -8.69 11.27
CA LEU A 310 -16.00 -10.00 11.72
C LEU A 310 -16.37 -10.27 13.19
N TYR A 311 -16.28 -9.24 14.05
CA TYR A 311 -16.73 -9.36 15.44
C TYR A 311 -18.22 -9.71 15.54
N PHE A 312 -19.07 -9.07 14.74
CA PHE A 312 -20.51 -9.34 14.69
C PHE A 312 -20.88 -10.60 13.89
N ALA A 313 -19.99 -11.07 13.04
CA ALA A 313 -20.16 -12.29 12.25
C ALA A 313 -19.85 -13.57 13.05
N THR A 314 -19.15 -13.46 14.18
CA THR A 314 -18.80 -14.63 15.00
C THR A 314 -20.03 -15.29 15.60
N PRO A 315 -20.15 -16.64 15.52
CA PRO A 315 -21.31 -17.35 16.07
C PRO A 315 -21.28 -17.31 17.61
N ASN A 316 -22.48 -17.23 18.21
CA ASN A 316 -22.65 -17.29 19.66
C ASN A 316 -22.71 -18.71 20.23
N THR A 317 -22.82 -19.72 19.37
CA THR A 317 -22.95 -21.13 19.78
C THR A 317 -21.92 -21.99 19.04
N LEU A 318 -21.20 -22.79 19.80
CA LEU A 318 -20.24 -23.76 19.25
C LEU A 318 -20.93 -25.09 18.92
N SER A 319 -20.43 -25.76 17.89
CA SER A 319 -20.77 -27.18 17.64
C SER A 319 -20.20 -28.08 18.73
N ALA A 320 -20.92 -29.12 19.09
CA ALA A 320 -20.47 -30.09 20.09
C ALA A 320 -19.26 -30.90 19.60
N GLU A 321 -19.12 -31.10 18.30
CA GLU A 321 -18.00 -31.81 17.68
C GLU A 321 -17.24 -30.88 16.73
N PRO A 322 -15.89 -31.04 16.59
CA PRO A 322 -15.10 -30.23 15.66
C PRO A 322 -15.57 -30.44 14.22
N LEU A 323 -15.88 -29.32 13.55
CA LEU A 323 -16.39 -29.32 12.19
C LEU A 323 -15.24 -29.48 11.18
N GLY A 324 -15.40 -30.40 10.24
CA GLY A 324 -14.57 -30.41 9.02
C GLY A 324 -14.99 -29.33 8.03
N PRO A 325 -14.19 -29.05 6.96
CA PRO A 325 -14.44 -27.95 6.02
C PRO A 325 -15.83 -27.97 5.38
N SER A 326 -16.32 -29.14 4.96
CA SER A 326 -17.64 -29.29 4.33
C SER A 326 -18.79 -28.95 5.28
N ALA A 327 -18.73 -29.45 6.52
CA ALA A 327 -19.71 -29.14 7.54
C ALA A 327 -19.65 -27.68 8.01
N PHE A 328 -18.43 -27.14 8.13
CA PHE A 328 -18.19 -25.74 8.45
C PHE A 328 -18.81 -24.80 7.40
N LEU A 329 -18.62 -25.06 6.11
CA LEU A 329 -19.17 -24.24 5.02
C LEU A 329 -20.72 -24.25 4.95
N GLN A 330 -21.35 -25.24 5.56
CA GLN A 330 -22.82 -25.37 5.65
C GLN A 330 -23.40 -24.66 6.89
N GLN A 331 -22.57 -24.25 7.85
CA GLN A 331 -23.05 -23.54 9.03
C GLN A 331 -23.57 -22.13 8.69
N PRO A 332 -24.68 -21.70 9.29
CA PRO A 332 -25.17 -20.33 9.15
C PRO A 332 -24.10 -19.31 9.60
N GLY A 333 -23.90 -18.28 8.81
CA GLY A 333 -22.96 -17.20 9.12
C GLY A 333 -21.50 -17.44 8.71
N THR A 334 -21.07 -18.67 8.40
CA THR A 334 -19.70 -19.00 7.99
C THR A 334 -19.22 -18.17 6.80
N TRP A 335 -20.06 -18.01 5.79
CA TRP A 335 -19.72 -17.21 4.59
C TRP A 335 -19.44 -15.74 4.91
N ARG A 336 -20.11 -15.16 5.93
CA ARG A 336 -19.82 -13.80 6.38
C ARG A 336 -18.42 -13.71 6.99
N VAL A 337 -18.08 -14.66 7.88
CA VAL A 337 -16.72 -14.75 8.46
C VAL A 337 -15.65 -14.91 7.37
N LEU A 338 -15.88 -15.80 6.38
CA LEU A 338 -14.95 -15.99 5.27
C LEU A 338 -14.82 -14.74 4.39
N MET A 339 -15.93 -14.07 4.09
CA MET A 339 -15.90 -12.82 3.34
C MET A 339 -15.14 -11.74 4.10
N ASP A 340 -15.37 -11.58 5.39
CA ASP A 340 -14.67 -10.59 6.21
C ASP A 340 -13.17 -10.84 6.22
N LEU A 341 -12.73 -12.09 6.45
CA LEU A 341 -11.32 -12.45 6.40
C LEU A 341 -10.71 -12.22 5.00
N GLY A 342 -11.43 -12.60 3.94
CA GLY A 342 -11.01 -12.36 2.56
C GLY A 342 -10.87 -10.88 2.24
N PHE A 343 -11.82 -10.07 2.69
CA PHE A 343 -11.77 -8.62 2.51
C PHE A 343 -10.70 -7.97 3.40
N ILE A 344 -10.50 -8.40 4.64
CA ILE A 344 -9.36 -7.95 5.46
C ILE A 344 -8.06 -8.19 4.69
N GLY A 345 -7.85 -9.38 4.13
CA GLY A 345 -6.70 -9.68 3.28
C GLY A 345 -6.62 -8.73 2.07
N MET A 346 -7.71 -8.59 1.33
CA MET A 346 -7.76 -7.76 0.11
C MET A 346 -7.44 -6.28 0.39
N PHE A 347 -8.04 -5.72 1.42
CA PHE A 347 -7.77 -4.34 1.82
C PHE A 347 -6.37 -4.16 2.40
N GLY A 348 -5.81 -5.22 3.01
CA GLY A 348 -4.40 -5.28 3.37
C GLY A 348 -3.48 -5.15 2.15
N GLY A 349 -3.81 -5.79 1.03
CA GLY A 349 -3.13 -5.63 -0.25
C GLY A 349 -3.17 -4.19 -0.77
N PHE A 350 -4.34 -3.54 -0.75
CA PHE A 350 -4.50 -2.13 -1.11
C PHE A 350 -3.71 -1.17 -0.20
N PHE A 351 -3.50 -1.55 1.04
CA PHE A 351 -2.75 -0.74 2.00
C PHE A 351 -1.23 -0.86 1.79
N ILE A 352 -0.70 -2.09 1.68
CA ILE A 352 0.76 -2.35 1.73
C ILE A 352 1.47 -2.06 0.40
N VAL A 353 0.85 -2.40 -0.75
CA VAL A 353 1.51 -2.32 -2.06
C VAL A 353 1.86 -0.88 -2.46
N PRO A 354 0.94 0.12 -2.35
CA PRO A 354 1.27 1.50 -2.67
C PRO A 354 2.32 2.10 -1.73
N LEU A 355 2.33 1.72 -0.45
CA LEU A 355 3.31 2.20 0.52
C LEU A 355 4.73 1.71 0.19
N ASN A 356 4.89 0.42 -0.17
CA ASN A 356 6.18 -0.10 -0.61
C ASN A 356 6.67 0.60 -1.89
N ALA A 357 5.79 0.77 -2.88
CA ALA A 357 6.12 1.47 -4.12
C ALA A 357 6.50 2.94 -3.85
N LEU A 358 5.80 3.61 -2.93
CA LEU A 358 6.10 4.98 -2.54
C LEU A 358 7.47 5.13 -1.86
N VAL A 359 7.80 4.22 -0.93
CA VAL A 359 9.13 4.19 -0.29
C VAL A 359 10.22 4.04 -1.35
N GLN A 360 10.03 3.14 -2.32
CA GLN A 360 10.98 2.90 -3.40
C GLN A 360 11.11 4.10 -4.35
N GLN A 361 10.01 4.75 -4.70
CA GLN A 361 10.00 5.90 -5.61
C GLN A 361 10.59 7.17 -4.97
N ARG A 362 10.33 7.39 -3.67
CA ARG A 362 10.71 8.62 -2.97
C ARG A 362 12.08 8.57 -2.28
N SER A 363 12.69 7.39 -2.21
CA SER A 363 14.03 7.23 -1.63
C SER A 363 15.10 7.35 -2.71
N ARG A 364 16.14 8.14 -2.43
CA ARG A 364 17.32 8.20 -3.31
C ARG A 364 17.98 6.82 -3.39
N ARG A 365 18.53 6.49 -4.55
CA ARG A 365 19.15 5.17 -4.83
C ARG A 365 20.24 4.82 -3.80
N GLU A 366 21.04 5.82 -3.40
CA GLU A 366 22.20 5.65 -2.49
C GLU A 366 21.78 5.28 -1.05
N VAL A 367 20.54 5.58 -0.66
CA VAL A 367 20.02 5.31 0.70
C VAL A 367 18.90 4.29 0.75
N LEU A 368 18.33 3.91 -0.39
CA LEU A 368 17.13 3.07 -0.45
C LEU A 368 17.29 1.75 0.33
N SER A 369 18.41 1.02 0.14
CA SER A 369 18.59 -0.25 0.86
C SER A 369 18.74 -0.05 2.38
N ARG A 370 19.28 1.08 2.83
CA ARG A 370 19.33 1.45 4.25
C ARG A 370 17.92 1.77 4.78
N VAL A 371 17.13 2.50 4.00
CA VAL A 371 15.72 2.79 4.31
C VAL A 371 14.91 1.49 4.45
N ILE A 372 15.13 0.51 3.56
CA ILE A 372 14.49 -0.80 3.67
C ILE A 372 15.01 -1.60 4.87
N GLY A 373 16.29 -1.45 5.22
CA GLY A 373 16.83 -1.98 6.48
C GLY A 373 16.11 -1.41 7.69
N ALA A 374 15.87 -0.09 7.73
CA ALA A 374 15.07 0.55 8.78
C ALA A 374 13.62 0.03 8.80
N ASN A 375 12.99 -0.15 7.62
CA ASN A 375 11.66 -0.74 7.51
C ASN A 375 11.61 -2.15 8.11
N SER A 376 12.62 -2.99 7.85
CA SER A 376 12.69 -4.34 8.41
C SER A 376 12.83 -4.35 9.93
N ILE A 377 13.62 -3.43 10.50
CA ILE A 377 13.76 -3.26 11.96
C ILE A 377 12.41 -2.88 12.59
N LEU A 378 11.74 -1.87 12.01
CA LEU A 378 10.46 -1.39 12.52
C LEU A 378 9.37 -2.45 12.35
N ASN A 379 9.32 -3.18 11.25
CA ASN A 379 8.39 -4.29 11.06
C ASN A 379 8.57 -5.35 12.16
N ALA A 380 9.82 -5.77 12.44
CA ALA A 380 10.11 -6.72 13.49
C ALA A 380 9.69 -6.21 14.87
N ALA A 381 9.99 -4.95 15.19
CA ALA A 381 9.58 -4.32 16.45
C ALA A 381 8.05 -4.29 16.59
N PHE A 382 7.32 -3.92 15.55
CA PHE A 382 5.86 -3.91 15.55
C PHE A 382 5.24 -5.30 15.66
N MET A 383 5.86 -6.33 15.04
CA MET A 383 5.42 -7.73 15.22
C MET A 383 5.63 -8.22 16.65
N VAL A 384 6.74 -7.86 17.31
CA VAL A 384 6.97 -8.16 18.73
C VAL A 384 5.95 -7.45 19.62
N VAL A 385 5.68 -6.17 19.35
CA VAL A 385 4.64 -5.41 20.08
C VAL A 385 3.26 -6.04 19.87
N ALA A 386 2.94 -6.52 18.66
CA ALA A 386 1.69 -7.22 18.39
C ALA A 386 1.57 -8.52 19.22
N ALA A 387 2.63 -9.30 19.31
CA ALA A 387 2.64 -10.52 20.12
C ALA A 387 2.43 -10.22 21.62
N ILE A 388 3.12 -9.21 22.14
CA ILE A 388 2.97 -8.77 23.54
C ILE A 388 1.54 -8.24 23.78
N PHE A 389 1.05 -7.39 22.88
CA PHE A 389 -0.31 -6.82 22.98
C PHE A 389 -1.37 -7.93 22.98
N GLY A 390 -1.27 -8.89 22.05
CA GLY A 390 -2.18 -10.04 21.99
C GLY A 390 -2.14 -10.87 23.27
N ALA A 391 -0.94 -11.20 23.77
CA ALA A 391 -0.79 -11.97 24.99
C ALA A 391 -1.38 -11.27 26.21
N VAL A 392 -1.08 -9.98 26.42
CA VAL A 392 -1.60 -9.19 27.54
C VAL A 392 -3.12 -9.04 27.45
N ALA A 393 -3.67 -8.77 26.25
CA ALA A 393 -5.10 -8.61 26.05
C ALA A 393 -5.87 -9.90 26.39
N LEU A 394 -5.40 -11.05 25.90
CA LEU A 394 -6.02 -12.36 26.20
C LEU A 394 -5.89 -12.74 27.68
N GLN A 395 -4.73 -12.48 28.31
CA GLN A 395 -4.55 -12.70 29.75
C GLN A 395 -5.43 -11.78 30.60
N SER A 396 -5.77 -10.60 30.13
CA SER A 396 -6.71 -9.68 30.79
C SER A 396 -8.18 -10.07 30.67
N GLY A 397 -8.47 -11.19 30.00
CA GLY A 397 -9.82 -11.73 29.83
C GLY A 397 -10.53 -11.30 28.53
N MET A 398 -9.85 -10.62 27.60
CA MET A 398 -10.43 -10.36 26.29
C MET A 398 -10.60 -11.65 25.50
N THR A 399 -11.72 -11.80 24.80
CA THR A 399 -11.93 -12.88 23.83
C THR A 399 -11.20 -12.58 22.53
N ILE A 400 -10.95 -13.59 21.69
CA ILE A 400 -10.32 -13.42 20.38
C ILE A 400 -11.13 -12.47 19.47
N PRO A 401 -12.46 -12.60 19.35
CA PRO A 401 -13.25 -11.61 18.59
C PRO A 401 -13.09 -10.18 19.11
N GLN A 402 -13.05 -9.97 20.43
CA GLN A 402 -12.80 -8.64 21.02
C GLN A 402 -11.40 -8.12 20.71
N LEU A 403 -10.38 -8.99 20.70
CA LEU A 403 -9.03 -8.62 20.32
C LEU A 403 -8.95 -8.20 18.84
N LEU A 404 -9.62 -8.91 17.94
CA LEU A 404 -9.71 -8.55 16.53
C LEU A 404 -10.47 -7.22 16.32
N LEU A 405 -11.58 -7.01 17.05
CA LEU A 405 -12.31 -5.75 17.06
C LEU A 405 -11.42 -4.60 17.56
N ALA A 406 -10.73 -4.78 18.68
CA ALA A 406 -9.81 -3.78 19.23
C ALA A 406 -8.71 -3.41 18.22
N THR A 407 -8.19 -4.40 17.50
CA THR A 407 -7.20 -4.18 16.45
C THR A 407 -7.77 -3.37 15.29
N GLY A 408 -9.01 -3.65 14.87
CA GLY A 408 -9.73 -2.88 13.86
C GLY A 408 -9.97 -1.42 14.30
N ILE A 409 -10.34 -1.20 15.56
CA ILE A 409 -10.54 0.15 16.13
C ILE A 409 -9.20 0.88 16.23
N LEU A 410 -8.13 0.23 16.67
CA LEU A 410 -6.78 0.81 16.68
C LEU A 410 -6.34 1.19 15.27
N ASN A 411 -6.66 0.37 14.25
CA ASN A 411 -6.40 0.73 12.86
C ASN A 411 -7.13 2.01 12.45
N ALA A 412 -8.37 2.24 12.88
CA ALA A 412 -9.09 3.49 12.62
C ALA A 412 -8.37 4.70 13.24
N PHE A 413 -7.89 4.59 14.48
CA PHE A 413 -7.13 5.68 15.12
C PHE A 413 -5.80 5.96 14.40
N VAL A 414 -5.05 4.92 14.03
CA VAL A 414 -3.82 5.06 13.26
C VAL A 414 -4.10 5.70 11.90
N ALA A 415 -5.18 5.28 11.23
CA ALA A 415 -5.63 5.87 9.97
C ALA A 415 -5.94 7.36 10.13
N ILE A 416 -6.76 7.74 11.11
CA ILE A 416 -7.11 9.13 11.39
C ILE A 416 -5.84 9.95 11.67
N TYR A 417 -4.90 9.43 12.47
CA TYR A 417 -3.64 10.09 12.76
C TYR A 417 -2.82 10.32 11.48
N ILE A 418 -2.57 9.27 10.69
CA ILE A 418 -1.79 9.38 9.45
C ILE A 418 -2.44 10.37 8.48
N TYR A 419 -3.77 10.30 8.32
CA TYR A 419 -4.49 11.18 7.39
C TYR A 419 -4.62 12.61 7.88
N SER A 420 -4.61 12.84 9.19
CA SER A 420 -4.52 14.21 9.74
C SER A 420 -3.19 14.90 9.40
N LEU A 421 -2.12 14.13 9.19
CA LEU A 421 -0.82 14.65 8.79
C LEU A 421 -0.72 14.98 7.28
N VAL A 422 -1.53 14.31 6.45
CA VAL A 422 -1.55 14.46 4.98
C VAL A 422 -3.00 14.43 4.44
N PRO A 423 -3.84 15.38 4.85
CA PRO A 423 -5.29 15.36 4.57
C PRO A 423 -5.60 15.41 3.07
N GLU A 424 -4.69 15.97 2.27
CA GLU A 424 -4.85 16.10 0.82
C GLU A 424 -5.10 14.75 0.12
N PHE A 425 -4.45 13.69 0.58
CA PHE A 425 -4.60 12.35 -0.03
C PHE A 425 -5.94 11.71 0.35
N LEU A 426 -6.38 11.85 1.59
CA LEU A 426 -7.70 11.39 2.01
C LEU A 426 -8.82 12.13 1.28
N LEU A 427 -8.73 13.46 1.21
CA LEU A 427 -9.74 14.30 0.55
C LEU A 427 -9.80 13.99 -0.96
N ARG A 428 -8.65 13.75 -1.59
CA ARG A 428 -8.60 13.35 -3.00
C ARG A 428 -9.23 11.97 -3.21
N PHE A 429 -8.99 11.01 -2.33
CA PHE A 429 -9.63 9.71 -2.37
C PHE A 429 -11.15 9.83 -2.21
N LEU A 430 -11.62 10.61 -1.24
CA LEU A 430 -13.05 10.86 -1.05
C LEU A 430 -13.67 11.55 -2.27
N ALA A 431 -12.96 12.49 -2.89
CA ALA A 431 -13.37 13.12 -4.14
C ALA A 431 -13.48 12.08 -5.27
N TRP A 432 -12.48 11.21 -5.41
CA TRP A 432 -12.48 10.12 -6.40
C TRP A 432 -13.67 9.15 -6.17
N LEU A 433 -13.87 8.72 -4.92
CA LEU A 433 -14.98 7.84 -4.56
C LEU A 433 -16.33 8.50 -4.89
N LEU A 434 -16.53 9.75 -4.46
CA LEU A 434 -17.74 10.51 -4.71
C LEU A 434 -18.03 10.64 -6.21
N VAL A 435 -17.03 11.02 -7.01
CA VAL A 435 -17.14 11.18 -8.46
C VAL A 435 -17.50 9.86 -9.14
N ASN A 436 -16.83 8.74 -8.77
CA ASN A 436 -17.08 7.45 -9.41
C ASN A 436 -18.40 6.78 -8.97
N VAL A 437 -18.89 7.10 -7.76
CA VAL A 437 -20.22 6.66 -7.31
C VAL A 437 -21.34 7.46 -7.97
N MET A 438 -21.16 8.78 -8.12
CA MET A 438 -22.21 9.66 -8.64
C MET A 438 -22.23 9.84 -10.14
N TYR A 439 -21.08 9.62 -10.81
CA TYR A 439 -20.89 9.90 -12.23
C TYR A 439 -20.19 8.75 -12.96
N ARG A 440 -20.43 8.65 -14.26
CA ARG A 440 -19.60 7.89 -15.18
C ARG A 440 -18.55 8.82 -15.76
N SER A 441 -17.44 8.97 -15.01
CA SER A 441 -16.38 9.90 -15.38
C SER A 441 -15.47 9.33 -16.46
N LYS A 442 -15.18 10.12 -17.50
CA LYS A 442 -14.14 9.86 -18.50
C LYS A 442 -13.13 11.00 -18.46
N THR A 443 -11.85 10.68 -18.52
CA THR A 443 -10.80 11.69 -18.54
C THR A 443 -9.90 11.44 -19.74
N GLU A 444 -9.63 12.50 -20.51
CA GLU A 444 -8.80 12.49 -21.72
C GLU A 444 -7.66 13.50 -21.57
N GLY A 445 -6.45 13.15 -22.02
CA GLY A 445 -5.32 14.08 -22.07
C GLY A 445 -4.62 14.33 -20.73
N LEU A 446 -4.83 13.54 -19.66
CA LEU A 446 -4.19 13.73 -18.35
C LEU A 446 -2.66 13.83 -18.38
N LYS A 447 -2.02 13.24 -19.38
CA LYS A 447 -0.57 13.33 -19.60
C LYS A 447 -0.06 14.77 -19.85
N ASN A 448 -0.95 15.67 -20.20
CA ASN A 448 -0.65 17.09 -20.45
C ASN A 448 -0.54 17.90 -19.16
N ILE A 449 -0.98 17.36 -18.02
CA ILE A 449 -0.69 17.96 -16.70
C ILE A 449 0.75 17.58 -16.34
N PRO A 450 1.64 18.54 -16.06
CA PRO A 450 3.03 18.25 -15.70
C PRO A 450 3.13 17.31 -14.48
N GLU A 451 3.98 16.32 -14.57
CA GLU A 451 4.20 15.38 -13.44
C GLU A 451 4.97 16.05 -12.31
N ASP A 452 5.86 17.00 -12.64
CA ASP A 452 6.61 17.84 -11.71
C ASP A 452 6.59 19.31 -12.12
N GLY A 453 6.90 20.19 -11.17
CA GLY A 453 6.92 21.63 -11.41
C GLY A 453 5.55 22.31 -11.40
N PRO A 454 5.50 23.64 -11.49
CA PRO A 454 4.28 24.44 -11.42
C PRO A 454 3.50 24.41 -12.74
N ALA A 455 2.18 24.55 -12.65
CA ALA A 455 1.32 24.88 -13.80
C ALA A 455 0.04 25.57 -13.34
N LEU A 456 -0.46 26.47 -14.19
CA LEU A 456 -1.76 27.08 -14.02
C LEU A 456 -2.80 26.30 -14.84
N LEU A 457 -3.70 25.61 -14.17
CA LEU A 457 -4.81 24.89 -14.78
C LEU A 457 -5.97 25.87 -14.97
N ILE A 458 -6.52 25.94 -16.17
CA ILE A 458 -7.69 26.77 -16.48
C ILE A 458 -8.84 25.90 -16.95
N CYS A 459 -10.02 26.08 -16.40
CA CYS A 459 -11.19 25.26 -16.71
C CYS A 459 -12.48 26.10 -16.75
N ASN A 460 -13.46 25.68 -17.55
CA ASN A 460 -14.82 26.25 -17.50
C ASN A 460 -15.52 25.90 -16.17
N HIS A 461 -16.47 26.74 -15.75
CA HIS A 461 -17.13 26.63 -14.44
C HIS A 461 -18.61 26.35 -14.57
N VAL A 462 -18.98 25.08 -14.41
CA VAL A 462 -20.33 24.57 -14.65
C VAL A 462 -21.13 24.37 -13.35
N GLY A 463 -20.48 23.87 -12.30
CA GLY A 463 -21.17 23.51 -11.06
C GLY A 463 -20.26 23.51 -9.83
N PHE A 464 -20.88 23.33 -8.67
CA PHE A 464 -20.15 23.30 -7.39
C PHE A 464 -19.20 22.10 -7.24
N VAL A 465 -19.34 21.07 -8.08
CA VAL A 465 -18.52 19.85 -8.03
C VAL A 465 -17.33 19.87 -8.98
N ASP A 466 -17.15 20.92 -9.77
CA ASP A 466 -16.07 21.00 -10.77
C ASP A 466 -14.68 20.79 -10.16
N ALA A 467 -14.41 21.47 -9.03
CA ALA A 467 -13.16 21.29 -8.29
C ALA A 467 -12.98 19.85 -7.77
N ILE A 468 -14.06 19.18 -7.36
CA ILE A 468 -14.04 17.79 -6.90
C ILE A 468 -13.74 16.86 -8.06
N VAL A 469 -14.34 17.07 -9.24
CA VAL A 469 -14.09 16.28 -10.46
C VAL A 469 -12.64 16.44 -10.92
N ILE A 470 -12.13 17.66 -10.96
CA ILE A 470 -10.74 17.93 -11.34
C ILE A 470 -9.79 17.32 -10.31
N SER A 471 -10.07 17.47 -9.01
CA SER A 471 -9.27 16.87 -7.94
C SER A 471 -9.24 15.34 -8.00
N ALA A 472 -10.38 14.72 -8.30
CA ALA A 472 -10.50 13.26 -8.47
C ALA A 472 -9.71 12.73 -9.68
N ALA A 473 -9.66 13.51 -10.76
CA ALA A 473 -8.97 13.13 -11.99
C ALA A 473 -7.46 13.43 -11.95
N SER A 474 -7.05 14.49 -11.23
CA SER A 474 -5.66 14.92 -11.16
C SER A 474 -4.80 13.92 -10.38
N ARG A 475 -3.58 13.68 -10.88
CA ARG A 475 -2.58 12.81 -10.23
C ARG A 475 -1.81 13.49 -9.10
N ARG A 476 -1.85 14.82 -9.08
CA ARG A 476 -1.19 15.68 -8.08
C ARG A 476 -2.23 16.53 -7.37
N PRO A 477 -2.00 16.90 -6.10
CA PRO A 477 -2.85 17.87 -5.42
C PRO A 477 -2.95 19.18 -6.22
N VAL A 478 -4.18 19.68 -6.37
CA VAL A 478 -4.48 20.93 -7.06
C VAL A 478 -4.95 21.97 -6.04
N ARG A 479 -4.41 23.18 -6.10
CA ARG A 479 -4.84 24.33 -5.30
C ARG A 479 -5.92 25.07 -6.06
N PHE A 480 -7.13 25.09 -5.54
CA PHE A 480 -8.25 25.78 -6.17
C PHE A 480 -8.41 27.18 -5.61
N ILE A 481 -8.61 28.16 -6.50
CA ILE A 481 -9.02 29.50 -6.10
C ILE A 481 -10.53 29.48 -5.91
N MET A 482 -11.01 29.79 -4.70
CA MET A 482 -12.42 29.66 -4.30
C MET A 482 -12.92 30.91 -3.57
N GLU A 483 -14.20 31.21 -3.69
CA GLU A 483 -14.83 32.34 -3.02
C GLU A 483 -14.73 32.24 -1.48
N SER A 484 -14.29 33.33 -0.84
CA SER A 484 -14.04 33.38 0.61
C SER A 484 -15.27 33.08 1.47
N SER A 485 -16.48 33.34 0.97
CA SER A 485 -17.75 33.03 1.64
C SER A 485 -17.92 31.54 1.96
N ILE A 486 -17.38 30.65 1.11
CA ILE A 486 -17.46 29.19 1.29
C ILE A 486 -16.66 28.74 2.51
N PHE A 487 -15.57 29.45 2.84
CA PHE A 487 -14.75 29.15 4.03
C PHE A 487 -15.42 29.52 5.36
N LYS A 488 -16.59 30.17 5.33
CA LYS A 488 -17.39 30.48 6.52
C LYS A 488 -18.27 29.29 6.94
N ILE A 489 -18.47 28.30 6.07
CA ILE A 489 -19.27 27.09 6.35
C ILE A 489 -18.36 26.09 7.09
N PRO A 490 -18.65 25.70 8.36
CA PRO A 490 -17.70 24.98 9.21
C PRO A 490 -17.13 23.69 8.59
N VAL A 491 -17.97 22.82 8.04
CA VAL A 491 -17.53 21.54 7.45
C VAL A 491 -16.74 21.77 6.16
N LEU A 492 -17.25 22.64 5.27
CA LEU A 492 -16.58 22.94 4.01
C LEU A 492 -15.26 23.69 4.23
N SER A 493 -15.21 24.57 5.24
CA SER A 493 -13.99 25.26 5.65
C SER A 493 -12.86 24.28 5.98
N THR A 494 -13.15 23.23 6.76
CA THR A 494 -12.15 22.22 7.13
C THR A 494 -11.66 21.45 5.91
N ILE A 495 -12.57 21.06 5.02
CA ILE A 495 -12.24 20.35 3.78
C ILE A 495 -11.36 21.22 2.87
N PHE A 496 -11.77 22.46 2.58
CA PHE A 496 -11.04 23.32 1.65
C PHE A 496 -9.70 23.81 2.21
N ARG A 497 -9.60 24.04 3.52
CA ARG A 497 -8.30 24.29 4.17
C ARG A 497 -7.38 23.06 4.10
N GLY A 498 -7.93 21.86 4.29
CA GLY A 498 -7.21 20.59 4.11
C GLY A 498 -6.71 20.39 2.67
N MET A 499 -7.47 20.86 1.67
CA MET A 499 -7.06 20.88 0.26
C MET A 499 -6.11 22.05 -0.08
N LYS A 500 -5.80 22.91 0.87
CA LYS A 500 -5.04 24.16 0.68
C LYS A 500 -5.65 25.04 -0.44
N ALA A 501 -6.98 25.11 -0.49
CA ALA A 501 -7.68 26.00 -1.39
C ALA A 501 -7.41 27.47 -1.01
N ILE A 502 -7.30 28.33 -2.01
CA ILE A 502 -6.93 29.74 -1.87
C ILE A 502 -8.22 30.59 -1.85
N PRO A 503 -8.54 31.25 -0.73
CA PRO A 503 -9.71 32.11 -0.64
C PRO A 503 -9.51 33.38 -1.48
N VAL A 504 -10.53 33.76 -2.25
CA VAL A 504 -10.57 35.00 -3.01
C VAL A 504 -11.88 35.74 -2.77
N ALA A 505 -11.85 37.04 -2.71
CA ALA A 505 -13.03 37.91 -2.66
C ALA A 505 -12.99 38.94 -3.80
N PRO A 506 -14.16 39.51 -4.20
CA PRO A 506 -14.15 40.61 -5.13
C PRO A 506 -13.38 41.83 -4.57
N ALA A 507 -12.53 42.45 -5.39
CA ALA A 507 -11.69 43.58 -4.97
C ALA A 507 -12.48 44.78 -4.39
N LYS A 508 -13.77 44.90 -4.77
CA LYS A 508 -14.65 45.96 -4.25
C LYS A 508 -15.21 45.66 -2.87
N GLU A 509 -15.30 44.37 -2.50
CA GLU A 509 -15.89 43.91 -1.23
C GLU A 509 -14.80 43.72 -0.16
N ASP A 510 -13.69 43.10 -0.53
CA ASP A 510 -12.57 42.79 0.38
C ASP A 510 -11.23 42.87 -0.40
N PRO A 511 -10.66 44.11 -0.52
CA PRO A 511 -9.39 44.31 -1.23
C PRO A 511 -8.22 43.55 -0.62
N GLU A 512 -8.20 43.38 0.69
CA GLU A 512 -7.11 42.65 1.39
C GLU A 512 -7.11 41.16 1.02
N THR A 513 -8.26 40.50 1.12
CA THR A 513 -8.39 39.10 0.70
C THR A 513 -8.12 38.95 -0.80
N TYR A 514 -8.48 39.94 -1.63
CA TYR A 514 -8.18 39.90 -3.05
C TYR A 514 -6.67 39.91 -3.32
N GLU A 515 -5.92 40.87 -2.76
CA GLU A 515 -4.46 40.94 -2.94
C GLU A 515 -3.74 39.73 -2.36
N ARG A 516 -4.11 39.32 -1.16
CA ARG A 516 -3.57 38.13 -0.51
C ARG A 516 -3.76 36.86 -1.33
N ALA A 517 -4.85 36.74 -2.09
CA ALA A 517 -5.07 35.59 -2.97
C ALA A 517 -3.99 35.49 -4.05
N PHE A 518 -3.58 36.62 -4.68
CA PHE A 518 -2.51 36.64 -5.68
C PHE A 518 -1.15 36.27 -5.08
N GLU A 519 -0.83 36.78 -3.88
CA GLU A 519 0.40 36.44 -3.17
C GLU A 519 0.46 34.90 -2.87
N LEU A 520 -0.66 34.34 -2.41
CA LEU A 520 -0.76 32.92 -2.15
C LEU A 520 -0.61 32.07 -3.43
N VAL A 521 -1.26 32.48 -4.52
CA VAL A 521 -1.13 31.82 -5.84
C VAL A 521 0.33 31.85 -6.30
N ALA A 522 0.97 33.01 -6.25
CA ALA A 522 2.36 33.16 -6.67
C ALA A 522 3.31 32.29 -5.82
N ARG A 523 3.06 32.19 -4.51
CA ARG A 523 3.82 31.33 -3.61
C ARG A 523 3.63 29.85 -3.96
N GLU A 524 2.40 29.36 -4.10
CA GLU A 524 2.11 27.96 -4.43
C GLU A 524 2.71 27.57 -5.80
N LEU A 525 2.67 28.46 -6.79
CA LEU A 525 3.30 28.22 -8.08
C LEU A 525 4.84 28.20 -7.97
N ARG A 526 5.47 29.13 -7.21
CA ARG A 526 6.92 29.09 -6.98
C ARG A 526 7.39 27.84 -6.24
N ASP A 527 6.54 27.32 -5.35
CA ASP A 527 6.76 26.06 -4.61
C ASP A 527 6.55 24.81 -5.49
N GLY A 528 6.23 25.00 -6.78
CA GLY A 528 6.10 23.91 -7.74
C GLY A 528 4.73 23.22 -7.75
N HIS A 529 3.70 23.82 -7.17
CA HIS A 529 2.36 23.24 -7.10
C HIS A 529 1.49 23.58 -8.33
N LEU A 530 0.43 22.78 -8.51
CA LEU A 530 -0.63 23.05 -9.49
C LEU A 530 -1.65 24.01 -8.87
N VAL A 531 -1.97 25.09 -9.56
CA VAL A 531 -3.07 25.99 -9.19
C VAL A 531 -4.14 25.93 -10.26
N CYS A 532 -5.41 25.79 -9.86
CA CYS A 532 -6.55 25.79 -10.78
C CYS A 532 -7.41 27.03 -10.57
N ILE A 533 -7.70 27.70 -11.66
CA ILE A 533 -8.60 28.84 -11.71
C ILE A 533 -9.75 28.58 -12.69
N PHE A 534 -10.94 29.05 -12.34
CA PHE A 534 -12.09 29.17 -13.23
C PHE A 534 -12.15 30.61 -13.75
N PRO A 535 -11.60 30.88 -14.96
CA PRO A 535 -11.35 32.24 -15.39
C PRO A 535 -12.60 33.08 -15.69
N GLU A 536 -13.77 32.45 -15.78
CA GLU A 536 -15.07 33.09 -15.88
C GLU A 536 -15.42 33.88 -14.60
N GLY A 537 -14.86 33.46 -13.44
CA GLY A 537 -15.09 34.05 -12.13
C GLY A 537 -16.53 33.96 -11.62
N ARG A 538 -17.33 33.07 -12.23
CA ARG A 538 -18.71 32.74 -11.81
C ARG A 538 -19.15 31.43 -12.45
N LEU A 539 -20.11 30.77 -11.83
CA LEU A 539 -20.79 29.61 -12.44
C LEU A 539 -21.58 30.04 -13.66
N THR A 540 -21.58 29.22 -14.71
CA THR A 540 -22.41 29.48 -15.90
C THR A 540 -23.90 29.55 -15.55
N SER A 541 -24.64 30.40 -16.23
CA SER A 541 -26.10 30.54 -16.09
C SER A 541 -26.89 29.84 -17.19
N ASP A 542 -26.26 29.59 -18.32
CA ASP A 542 -26.86 29.07 -19.56
C ASP A 542 -26.19 27.78 -20.08
N GLY A 543 -25.07 27.36 -19.46
CA GLY A 543 -24.28 26.21 -19.87
C GLY A 543 -23.14 26.58 -20.84
N GLU A 544 -23.07 27.82 -21.29
CA GLU A 544 -22.01 28.31 -22.18
C GLU A 544 -20.80 28.85 -21.40
N ILE A 545 -19.62 28.82 -22.06
CA ILE A 545 -18.38 29.34 -21.51
C ILE A 545 -18.34 30.85 -21.68
N GLY A 546 -18.44 31.56 -20.56
CA GLY A 546 -18.40 33.02 -20.51
C GLY A 546 -17.05 33.64 -20.90
N PRO A 547 -16.97 34.96 -20.96
CA PRO A 547 -15.71 35.68 -21.18
C PRO A 547 -14.75 35.47 -20.01
N PHE A 548 -13.45 35.31 -20.29
CA PHE A 548 -12.41 35.14 -19.27
C PHE A 548 -12.03 36.49 -18.68
N ARG A 549 -11.85 36.53 -17.35
CA ARG A 549 -11.51 37.75 -16.62
C ARG A 549 -9.99 37.97 -16.61
N PRO A 550 -9.54 39.24 -16.57
CA PRO A 550 -8.10 39.61 -16.70
C PRO A 550 -7.26 39.20 -15.47
N GLY A 551 -7.87 38.79 -14.35
CA GLY A 551 -7.13 38.43 -13.14
C GLY A 551 -6.09 37.33 -13.36
N MET A 552 -6.32 36.38 -14.26
CA MET A 552 -5.32 35.33 -14.54
C MET A 552 -4.10 35.87 -15.29
N MET A 553 -4.23 36.93 -16.09
CA MET A 553 -3.07 37.60 -16.74
C MET A 553 -2.15 38.24 -15.70
N ARG A 554 -2.69 38.72 -14.59
CA ARG A 554 -1.90 39.21 -13.46
C ARG A 554 -1.08 38.09 -12.84
N ILE A 555 -1.67 36.89 -12.64
CA ILE A 555 -0.95 35.69 -12.13
C ILE A 555 0.23 35.36 -13.06
N LEU A 556 -0.01 35.30 -14.36
CA LEU A 556 1.01 34.93 -15.36
C LEU A 556 2.11 35.99 -15.50
N LYS A 557 1.78 37.27 -15.31
CA LYS A 557 2.78 38.33 -15.30
C LYS A 557 3.71 38.27 -14.09
N GLU A 558 3.17 37.89 -12.94
CA GLU A 558 3.94 37.76 -11.69
C GLU A 558 4.72 36.42 -11.62
N THR A 559 4.10 35.35 -12.10
CA THR A 559 4.68 34.01 -12.07
C THR A 559 4.41 33.31 -13.40
N PRO A 560 5.30 33.45 -14.40
CA PRO A 560 5.15 32.83 -15.70
C PRO A 560 5.36 31.32 -15.59
N VAL A 561 4.27 30.55 -15.77
CA VAL A 561 4.25 29.10 -15.69
C VAL A 561 3.43 28.52 -16.85
N PRO A 562 3.65 27.26 -17.27
CA PRO A 562 2.83 26.61 -18.29
C PRO A 562 1.34 26.69 -17.94
N ILE A 563 0.49 26.96 -18.93
CA ILE A 563 -0.95 27.04 -18.78
C ILE A 563 -1.56 25.78 -19.38
N VAL A 564 -2.30 25.03 -18.58
CA VAL A 564 -2.96 23.79 -19.04
C VAL A 564 -4.46 24.06 -19.19
N PRO A 565 -4.97 24.17 -20.43
CA PRO A 565 -6.39 24.33 -20.66
C PRO A 565 -7.12 23.01 -20.42
N MET A 566 -8.23 23.10 -19.70
CA MET A 566 -9.11 21.96 -19.41
C MET A 566 -10.55 22.30 -19.71
N ALA A 567 -11.36 21.30 -20.01
CA ALA A 567 -12.80 21.47 -20.18
C ALA A 567 -13.60 20.34 -19.55
N LEU A 568 -14.61 20.72 -18.80
CA LEU A 568 -15.65 19.84 -18.25
C LEU A 568 -16.88 19.87 -19.15
N SER A 569 -17.40 18.67 -19.51
CA SER A 569 -18.63 18.51 -20.27
C SER A 569 -19.55 17.48 -19.60
N GLY A 570 -20.86 17.58 -19.81
CA GLY A 570 -21.88 16.71 -19.22
C GLY A 570 -22.34 17.11 -17.82
N LEU A 571 -21.65 18.04 -17.13
CA LEU A 571 -22.05 18.50 -15.79
C LEU A 571 -23.26 19.43 -15.78
N TRP A 572 -23.52 20.16 -16.86
CA TRP A 572 -24.68 21.07 -16.98
C TRP A 572 -26.01 20.38 -16.85
N ASN A 573 -26.08 19.12 -17.28
CA ASN A 573 -27.24 18.27 -17.14
C ASN A 573 -27.26 17.42 -15.84
N SER A 574 -26.28 17.60 -14.94
CA SER A 574 -26.14 16.84 -13.70
C SER A 574 -26.91 17.47 -12.51
N MET A 575 -27.00 16.71 -11.42
CA MET A 575 -27.69 17.12 -10.19
C MET A 575 -27.16 18.42 -9.57
N PHE A 576 -25.85 18.71 -9.72
CA PHE A 576 -25.20 19.86 -9.09
C PHE A 576 -25.08 21.11 -9.99
N SER A 577 -25.74 21.09 -11.16
CA SER A 577 -25.78 22.29 -12.03
C SER A 577 -26.87 23.27 -11.60
N ARG A 578 -26.77 24.51 -12.02
CA ARG A 578 -27.83 25.53 -11.79
C ARG A 578 -28.99 25.47 -12.80
N LYS A 579 -28.90 24.62 -13.83
CA LYS A 579 -29.86 24.51 -14.92
C LYS A 579 -31.33 24.38 -14.45
N TYR A 580 -31.55 23.75 -13.34
CA TYR A 580 -32.90 23.43 -12.86
C TYR A 580 -33.28 24.12 -11.53
N GLY A 581 -32.59 25.22 -11.11
CA GLY A 581 -32.85 26.00 -9.88
C GLY A 581 -32.10 25.50 -8.63
N PRO A 582 -32.50 25.81 -7.42
CA PRO A 582 -31.80 25.48 -6.19
C PRO A 582 -31.68 23.97 -5.94
N MET A 583 -30.53 23.52 -5.39
CA MET A 583 -30.17 22.12 -5.17
C MET A 583 -31.15 21.36 -4.24
N TRP A 584 -31.76 22.07 -3.26
CA TRP A 584 -32.63 21.49 -2.21
C TRP A 584 -33.98 20.99 -2.71
N ASN A 585 -34.42 21.40 -3.90
CA ASN A 585 -35.71 21.00 -4.49
C ASN A 585 -35.62 19.78 -5.40
N ARG A 586 -34.50 19.03 -5.34
CA ARG A 586 -34.22 18.00 -6.33
C ARG A 586 -33.79 16.70 -5.69
N TRP A 587 -34.66 15.72 -5.66
CA TRP A 587 -34.34 14.32 -5.48
C TRP A 587 -33.69 13.78 -6.78
N PRO A 588 -32.81 12.76 -6.73
CA PRO A 588 -31.77 12.48 -7.74
C PRO A 588 -32.32 12.20 -9.13
N ARG A 589 -32.42 13.24 -9.94
CA ARG A 589 -32.60 13.12 -11.38
C ARG A 589 -31.18 13.04 -11.99
N ARG A 590 -30.85 11.89 -12.58
CA ARG A 590 -29.57 11.56 -13.23
C ARG A 590 -28.37 11.37 -12.29
N VAL A 591 -28.49 10.49 -11.31
CA VAL A 591 -27.33 9.75 -10.79
C VAL A 591 -26.72 8.99 -11.97
N TRP A 592 -25.38 8.94 -12.05
CA TRP A 592 -24.62 8.29 -13.13
C TRP A 592 -24.64 9.05 -14.47
N ALA A 593 -24.75 10.36 -14.44
CA ALA A 593 -24.54 11.19 -15.63
C ALA A 593 -23.12 10.94 -16.19
N ARG A 594 -23.01 10.90 -17.50
CA ARG A 594 -21.70 10.83 -18.16
C ARG A 594 -21.06 12.21 -18.10
N ILE A 595 -19.88 12.29 -17.51
CA ILE A 595 -19.08 13.51 -17.48
C ILE A 595 -17.72 13.24 -18.11
N THR A 596 -17.19 14.23 -18.80
CA THR A 596 -15.85 14.13 -19.42
C THR A 596 -15.02 15.33 -19.04
N LEU A 597 -13.80 15.06 -18.51
CA LEU A 597 -12.75 16.05 -18.34
C LEU A 597 -11.74 15.87 -19.47
N ARG A 598 -11.55 16.91 -20.30
CA ARG A 598 -10.53 16.93 -21.34
C ARG A 598 -9.44 17.92 -20.96
N VAL A 599 -8.19 17.48 -21.10
CA VAL A 599 -6.99 18.25 -20.79
C VAL A 599 -6.22 18.48 -22.08
N GLY A 600 -6.08 19.74 -22.47
CA GLY A 600 -5.35 20.16 -23.67
C GLY A 600 -3.84 20.22 -23.46
N GLU A 601 -3.12 20.46 -24.52
CA GLU A 601 -1.67 20.66 -24.47
C GLU A 601 -1.34 21.97 -23.73
N PRO A 602 -0.24 22.00 -22.96
CA PRO A 602 0.18 23.20 -22.26
C PRO A 602 0.46 24.36 -23.24
N LEU A 603 0.03 25.56 -22.86
CA LEU A 603 0.30 26.81 -23.59
C LEU A 603 1.49 27.54 -22.94
N ASP A 604 2.29 28.21 -23.78
CA ASP A 604 3.36 29.05 -23.32
C ASP A 604 2.77 30.36 -22.73
N PRO A 605 3.10 30.72 -21.48
CA PRO A 605 2.62 31.93 -20.85
C PRO A 605 3.02 33.23 -21.61
N ALA A 606 4.12 33.20 -22.39
CA ALA A 606 4.58 34.37 -23.15
C ALA A 606 3.70 34.68 -24.36
N THR A 607 2.99 33.69 -24.90
CA THR A 607 2.16 33.85 -26.10
C THR A 607 0.67 33.76 -25.82
N ALA A 608 0.28 33.47 -24.58
CA ALA A 608 -1.11 33.27 -24.20
C ALA A 608 -1.82 34.60 -23.93
N ASP A 609 -2.99 34.77 -24.54
CA ASP A 609 -3.94 35.81 -24.23
C ASP A 609 -5.30 35.23 -23.82
N LEU A 610 -6.22 36.09 -23.35
CA LEU A 610 -7.51 35.69 -22.84
C LEU A 610 -8.38 35.00 -23.90
N ASP A 611 -8.34 35.47 -25.14
CA ASP A 611 -9.18 34.94 -26.22
C ASP A 611 -8.64 33.61 -26.71
N LEU A 612 -7.33 33.45 -26.86
CA LEU A 612 -6.69 32.18 -27.19
C LEU A 612 -6.99 31.13 -26.13
N MET A 613 -6.83 31.48 -24.86
CA MET A 613 -7.09 30.54 -23.74
C MET A 613 -8.57 30.12 -23.69
N ARG A 614 -9.49 31.08 -23.88
CA ARG A 614 -10.92 30.78 -23.97
C ARG A 614 -11.23 29.91 -25.18
N ALA A 615 -10.70 30.21 -26.35
CA ALA A 615 -10.89 29.42 -27.56
C ALA A 615 -10.43 27.95 -27.39
N ARG A 616 -9.29 27.74 -26.72
CA ARG A 616 -8.78 26.41 -26.40
C ARG A 616 -9.71 25.64 -25.47
N VAL A 617 -10.23 26.27 -24.41
CA VAL A 617 -11.18 25.62 -23.49
C VAL A 617 -12.50 25.29 -24.21
N VAL A 618 -13.01 26.21 -25.06
CA VAL A 618 -14.22 25.95 -25.89
C VAL A 618 -14.01 24.79 -26.85
N ALA A 619 -12.87 24.73 -27.54
CA ALA A 619 -12.55 23.67 -28.47
C ALA A 619 -12.44 22.29 -27.75
N LEU A 620 -11.89 22.26 -26.54
CA LEU A 620 -11.80 21.06 -25.72
C LEU A 620 -13.17 20.58 -25.22
N ARG A 621 -14.07 21.51 -24.84
CA ARG A 621 -15.42 21.16 -24.37
C ARG A 621 -16.18 20.43 -25.50
N GLY A 622 -16.07 20.93 -26.71
CA GLY A 622 -16.91 20.50 -27.84
C GLY A 622 -18.39 20.83 -27.62
N PRO A 623 -19.29 20.29 -28.45
CA PRO A 623 -20.73 20.43 -28.24
C PRO A 623 -21.13 19.73 -26.94
N GLU A 624 -21.95 20.40 -26.15
CA GLU A 624 -22.46 19.82 -24.89
C GLU A 624 -23.48 18.73 -25.20
N GLN A 625 -23.25 17.51 -24.67
CA GLN A 625 -24.12 16.34 -24.86
C GLN A 625 -25.17 16.21 -23.74
#